data_fe68bff9f45b8eda64fbe6ac43b3c11e
#
_entry.id   fe68bff9f45b8eda64fbe6ac43b3c11e
#
_cell.length_a   1.000
_cell.length_b   1.000
_cell.length_c   1.000
_cell.angle_alpha   90.00
_cell.angle_beta   90.00
_cell.angle_gamma   90.00
#
_symmetry.space_group_name_H-M   'P 1'
#
loop_
_entity.id
_entity.type
_entity.pdbx_description
1 polymer ?
#
loop_
_entity_poly.entity_id
_entity_poly.type
_entity_poly.pdbx_seq_one_letter_code
_entity_poly.pdbx_strand_id
1 'polypeptide(L)'
;MTTPSPINTLGVVTFGPCGENDQPLFCVNPGIPLRQALEHVSALLFCAKKLALDAALEKDGERHPWASHDLCDMGKAVIDDVCLQAF
;
A
#
# COMPACT_ATOMS: atom_id res chain seq x y z
N MET A 1 4.01 -34.97 -4.66
CA MET A 1 4.66 -33.79 -4.04
C MET A 1 3.67 -32.64 -4.04
N THR A 2 3.28 -32.21 -2.86
CA THR A 2 2.35 -31.09 -2.74
C THR A 2 3.14 -29.78 -2.74
N THR A 3 2.83 -28.91 -3.67
CA THR A 3 3.36 -27.56 -3.61
C THR A 3 2.71 -26.86 -2.41
N PRO A 4 3.47 -26.08 -1.62
CA PRO A 4 2.85 -25.32 -0.54
C PRO A 4 1.80 -24.36 -1.11
N SER A 5 0.73 -24.18 -0.37
CA SER A 5 -0.31 -23.23 -0.77
C SER A 5 0.33 -21.85 -0.97
N PRO A 6 0.04 -21.18 -2.07
CA PRO A 6 0.61 -19.86 -2.31
C PRO A 6 0.11 -18.89 -1.23
N ILE A 7 0.99 -17.97 -0.82
CA ILE A 7 0.63 -16.91 0.09
C ILE A 7 -0.16 -15.87 -0.70
N ASN A 8 -1.31 -15.52 -0.20
CA ASN A 8 -2.18 -14.50 -0.79
C ASN A 8 -2.49 -13.42 0.26
N THR A 9 -2.98 -12.28 -0.20
CA THR A 9 -3.49 -11.27 0.72
C THR A 9 -4.69 -11.82 1.49
N LEU A 10 -4.83 -11.40 2.75
CA LEU A 10 -5.92 -11.84 3.61
C LEU A 10 -7.19 -11.00 3.45
N GLY A 11 -7.03 -9.73 3.14
CA GLY A 11 -8.16 -8.82 3.07
C GLY A 11 -8.61 -8.28 4.43
N VAL A 12 -7.68 -8.24 5.40
CA VAL A 12 -7.98 -7.83 6.77
C VAL A 12 -7.55 -6.39 7.05
N VAL A 13 -6.44 -5.97 6.49
CA VAL A 13 -5.88 -4.66 6.77
C VAL A 13 -6.64 -3.58 6.02
N THR A 14 -6.96 -2.51 6.72
CA THR A 14 -7.67 -1.36 6.18
C THR A 14 -6.75 -0.14 6.17
N PHE A 15 -7.10 0.85 5.38
CA PHE A 15 -6.33 2.08 5.31
C PHE A 15 -7.24 3.24 4.87
N GLY A 16 -6.68 4.45 4.84
CA GLY A 16 -7.43 5.62 4.44
C GLY A 16 -8.50 6.00 5.44
N PRO A 17 -8.15 6.27 6.73
CA PRO A 17 -9.14 6.71 7.72
C PRO A 17 -9.78 8.01 7.29
N CYS A 18 -11.09 8.10 7.46
CA CYS A 18 -11.82 9.31 7.10
C CYS A 18 -12.97 9.56 8.05
N GLY A 19 -13.42 10.83 8.08
CA GLY A 19 -14.52 11.24 8.94
C GLY A 19 -14.12 11.38 10.40
N GLU A 20 -15.08 11.73 11.23
CA GLU A 20 -14.84 12.00 12.64
C GLU A 20 -14.47 10.75 13.43
N ASN A 21 -14.91 9.59 12.97
CA ASN A 21 -14.68 8.31 13.65
C ASN A 21 -13.49 7.54 13.08
N ASP A 22 -12.70 8.16 12.22
CA ASP A 22 -11.55 7.53 11.57
C ASP A 22 -11.88 6.19 10.93
N GLN A 23 -13.07 6.06 10.37
CA GLN A 23 -13.46 4.84 9.68
C GLN A 23 -12.63 4.67 8.42
N PRO A 24 -12.07 3.47 8.20
CA PRO A 24 -11.27 3.24 6.99
C PRO A 24 -12.15 3.26 5.75
N LEU A 25 -11.65 3.92 4.72
CA LEU A 25 -12.36 3.98 3.45
C LEU A 25 -11.99 2.80 2.54
N PHE A 26 -10.81 2.25 2.72
CA PHE A 26 -10.29 1.19 1.87
C PHE A 26 -9.83 -0.01 2.66
N CYS A 27 -9.82 -1.16 2.02
CA CYS A 27 -9.23 -2.36 2.59
C CYS A 27 -8.44 -3.09 1.50
N VAL A 28 -7.52 -3.95 1.93
CA VAL A 28 -6.79 -4.81 1.02
C VAL A 28 -7.74 -5.90 0.53
N ASN A 29 -7.82 -6.10 -0.79
CA ASN A 29 -8.64 -7.14 -1.36
C ASN A 29 -8.04 -8.51 -1.08
N PRO A 30 -8.82 -9.49 -0.60
CA PRO A 30 -8.28 -10.81 -0.31
C PRO A 30 -7.98 -11.61 -1.58
N GLY A 31 -7.13 -12.61 -1.43
CA GLY A 31 -6.89 -13.58 -2.49
C GLY A 31 -5.92 -13.14 -3.57
N ILE A 32 -5.22 -12.04 -3.40
CA ILE A 32 -4.22 -11.60 -4.38
C ILE A 32 -2.92 -12.34 -4.11
N PRO A 33 -2.36 -13.06 -5.10
CA PRO A 33 -1.10 -13.77 -4.91
C PRO A 33 0.03 -12.83 -4.46
N LEU A 34 0.88 -13.33 -3.56
CA LEU A 34 1.96 -12.54 -2.96
C LEU A 34 2.81 -11.82 -4.00
N ARG A 35 3.20 -12.53 -5.05
CA ARG A 35 4.06 -11.94 -6.07
C ARG A 35 3.41 -10.73 -6.72
N GLN A 36 2.14 -10.85 -7.08
CA GLN A 36 1.40 -9.74 -7.70
C GLN A 36 1.24 -8.58 -6.74
N ALA A 37 0.94 -8.89 -5.47
CA ALA A 37 0.79 -7.86 -4.45
C ALA A 37 2.10 -7.08 -4.27
N LEU A 38 3.23 -7.78 -4.20
CA LEU A 38 4.54 -7.13 -4.03
C LEU A 38 4.96 -6.34 -5.26
N GLU A 39 4.65 -6.84 -6.46
CA GLU A 39 4.91 -6.09 -7.68
C GLU A 39 4.13 -4.76 -7.68
N HIS A 40 2.90 -4.79 -7.23
CA HIS A 40 2.09 -3.59 -7.14
C HIS A 40 2.64 -2.62 -6.08
N VAL A 41 3.06 -3.15 -4.92
CA VAL A 41 3.70 -2.34 -3.88
C VAL A 41 4.95 -1.65 -4.42
N SER A 42 5.76 -2.38 -5.18
CA SER A 42 6.96 -1.82 -5.80
C SER A 42 6.60 -0.65 -6.71
N ALA A 43 5.55 -0.78 -7.51
CA ALA A 43 5.09 0.29 -8.38
C ALA A 43 4.58 1.50 -7.59
N LEU A 44 3.85 1.26 -6.50
CA LEU A 44 3.36 2.33 -5.64
C LEU A 44 4.52 3.11 -5.02
N LEU A 45 5.53 2.40 -4.53
CA LEU A 45 6.70 3.03 -3.93
C LEU A 45 7.53 3.80 -4.95
N PHE A 46 7.63 3.28 -6.17
CA PHE A 46 8.29 4.00 -7.25
C PHE A 46 7.59 5.33 -7.53
N CYS A 47 6.28 5.33 -7.63
CA CYS A 47 5.51 6.55 -7.82
C CYS A 47 5.67 7.52 -6.66
N ALA A 48 5.63 7.01 -5.42
CA ALA A 48 5.83 7.82 -4.23
C ALA A 48 7.19 8.47 -4.21
N LYS A 49 8.22 7.71 -4.60
CA LYS A 49 9.60 8.23 -4.69
C LYS A 49 9.70 9.37 -5.70
N LYS A 50 9.08 9.20 -6.87
CA LYS A 50 9.08 10.23 -7.90
C LYS A 50 8.40 11.51 -7.44
N LEU A 51 7.23 11.36 -6.82
CA LEU A 51 6.49 12.51 -6.31
C LEU A 51 7.24 13.23 -5.20
N ALA A 52 7.90 12.49 -4.33
CA ALA A 52 8.69 13.07 -3.26
C ALA A 52 9.88 13.88 -3.82
N LEU A 53 10.51 13.34 -4.86
CA LEU A 53 11.62 14.06 -5.53
C LEU A 53 11.11 15.34 -6.18
N ASP A 54 10.00 15.27 -6.90
CA ASP A 54 9.40 16.44 -7.54
C ASP A 54 9.04 17.51 -6.50
N ALA A 55 8.48 17.09 -5.37
CA ALA A 55 8.14 18.01 -4.28
C ALA A 55 9.38 18.70 -3.70
N ALA A 56 10.50 17.97 -3.61
CA ALA A 56 11.75 18.54 -3.12
C ALA A 56 12.35 19.58 -4.09
N LEU A 57 12.05 19.45 -5.37
CA LEU A 57 12.59 20.33 -6.41
C LEU A 57 11.69 21.52 -6.72
N GLU A 58 10.42 21.45 -6.35
CA GLU A 58 9.44 22.50 -6.62
C GLU A 58 9.04 23.25 -5.36
N LYS A 59 8.81 24.56 -5.52
CA LYS A 59 8.42 25.42 -4.39
C LYS A 59 6.92 25.30 -4.03
N ASP A 60 6.10 24.75 -4.94
CA ASP A 60 4.65 24.67 -4.76
C ASP A 60 4.19 23.21 -4.52
N GLY A 61 4.97 22.46 -3.77
CA GLY A 61 4.79 21.02 -3.63
C GLY A 61 3.76 20.52 -2.64
N GLU A 62 2.69 21.28 -2.34
CA GLU A 62 1.71 20.81 -1.36
C GLU A 62 0.98 19.55 -1.75
N ARG A 63 0.74 19.35 -3.05
CA ARG A 63 0.02 18.18 -3.56
C ARG A 63 0.87 16.91 -3.57
N HIS A 64 2.15 17.05 -3.87
CA HIS A 64 3.04 15.90 -4.02
C HIS A 64 3.30 15.17 -2.71
N PRO A 65 3.51 15.86 -1.58
CA PRO A 65 3.69 15.17 -0.31
C PRO A 65 2.46 14.35 0.10
N TRP A 66 1.25 14.86 -0.13
CA TRP A 66 0.03 14.13 0.19
C TRP A 66 -0.16 12.91 -0.68
N ALA A 67 0.08 13.03 -1.99
CA ALA A 67 0.00 11.90 -2.90
C ALA A 67 1.03 10.84 -2.55
N SER A 68 2.25 11.25 -2.22
CA SER A 68 3.31 10.33 -1.79
C SER A 68 2.92 9.62 -0.50
N HIS A 69 2.36 10.33 0.46
CA HIS A 69 1.87 9.77 1.71
C HIS A 69 0.82 8.69 1.44
N ASP A 70 -0.16 8.99 0.59
CA ASP A 70 -1.24 8.06 0.28
C ASP A 70 -0.74 6.80 -0.42
N LEU A 71 0.21 6.95 -1.36
CA LEU A 71 0.80 5.81 -2.04
C LEU A 71 1.58 4.92 -1.08
N CYS A 72 2.31 5.52 -0.14
CA CYS A 72 3.02 4.76 0.89
C CYS A 72 2.04 4.05 1.83
N ASP A 73 0.95 4.70 2.19
CA ASP A 73 -0.08 4.11 3.05
C ASP A 73 -0.70 2.88 2.40
N MET A 74 -1.00 2.97 1.11
CA MET A 74 -1.52 1.84 0.34
C MET A 74 -0.53 0.68 0.29
N GLY A 75 0.74 0.98 -0.01
CA GLY A 75 1.78 -0.04 -0.05
C GLY A 75 2.00 -0.70 1.31
N LYS A 76 2.01 0.11 2.36
CA LYS A 76 2.17 -0.40 3.72
C LYS A 76 1.01 -1.33 4.10
N ALA A 77 -0.22 -0.96 3.72
CA ALA A 77 -1.39 -1.79 4.02
C ALA A 77 -1.27 -3.17 3.39
N VAL A 78 -0.80 -3.26 2.15
CA VAL A 78 -0.62 -4.55 1.47
C VAL A 78 0.43 -5.38 2.18
N ILE A 79 1.57 -4.79 2.55
CA ILE A 79 2.64 -5.50 3.26
C ILE A 79 2.16 -5.98 4.62
N ASP A 80 1.48 -5.13 5.38
CA ASP A 80 0.96 -5.48 6.70
C ASP A 80 -0.03 -6.64 6.60
N ASP A 81 -0.90 -6.62 5.61
CA ASP A 81 -1.88 -7.68 5.39
C ASP A 81 -1.21 -9.03 5.12
N VAL A 82 -0.20 -9.04 4.27
CA VAL A 82 0.56 -10.26 3.97
C VAL A 82 1.32 -10.74 5.21
N CYS A 83 1.91 -9.82 5.97
CA CYS A 83 2.69 -10.17 7.16
C CYS A 83 1.86 -10.84 8.25
N LEU A 84 0.56 -10.59 8.30
CA LEU A 84 -0.31 -11.22 9.28
C LEU A 84 -0.35 -12.75 9.16
N GLN A 85 -0.08 -13.28 7.98
CA GLN A 85 -0.11 -14.72 7.76
C GLN A 85 1.29 -15.32 7.58
N ALA A 86 2.23 -14.57 7.07
CA ALA A 86 3.52 -15.10 6.64
C ALA A 86 4.60 -15.02 7.73
N PHE A 87 4.45 -14.12 8.65
CA PHE A 87 5.46 -13.83 9.67
C PHE A 87 4.77 -13.67 11.02
#